data_3916344bf5f5762f1614de5c5de1b139
#
_entry.id   3916344bf5f5762f1614de5c5de1b139
#
_cell.length_a   1.000
_cell.length_b   1.000
_cell.length_c   1.000
_cell.angle_alpha   90.00
_cell.angle_beta   90.00
_cell.angle_gamma   90.00
#
_symmetry.space_group_name_H-M   'P 1'
#
loop_
_entity.id
_entity.type
_entity.pdbx_description
1 polymer ?
#
loop_
_entity_poly.entity_id
_entity_poly.type
_entity_poly.pdbx_seq_one_letter_code
_entity_poly.pdbx_strand_id
1 'polypeptide(L)' 'ISRDENRLFFFSTEELGKKLKIDVPKIERLIEKLKEEGFSASRTQFSNVGLKTNATLPKINKILKSN' A
#
# COMPACT_ATOMS: atom_id res chain seq x y z
N ILE A 1 0.44 20.93 11.75
CA ILE A 1 0.61 19.79 12.47
C ILE A 1 0.41 18.48 11.75
N SER A 2 -0.71 18.18 11.22
CA SER A 2 -0.97 16.91 10.58
C SER A 2 -0.77 16.99 9.09
N ARG A 3 0.24 17.67 8.73
CA ARG A 3 0.49 17.84 7.33
C ARG A 3 0.73 16.58 6.60
N ASP A 4 1.32 15.62 7.28
CA ASP A 4 1.75 14.39 6.64
C ASP A 4 0.60 13.50 6.21
N GLU A 5 -0.58 13.74 6.70
CA GLU A 5 -1.70 12.90 6.28
C GLU A 5 -2.08 13.13 4.83
N ASN A 6 -1.59 14.21 4.24
CA ASN A 6 -1.81 14.45 2.82
C ASN A 6 -0.66 13.93 1.97
N ARG A 7 0.37 13.42 2.61
CA ARG A 7 1.51 12.91 1.90
C ARG A 7 1.21 11.53 1.34
N LEU A 8 1.52 11.35 0.07
CA LEU A 8 1.30 10.08 -0.59
C LEU A 8 2.61 9.44 -0.96
N PHE A 9 2.66 8.13 -0.80
CA PHE A 9 3.82 7.33 -1.15
C PHE A 9 3.48 6.44 -2.33
N PHE A 10 4.49 6.14 -3.13
CA PHE A 10 4.33 5.27 -4.28
C PHE A 10 5.07 3.98 -4.04
N PHE A 11 4.36 2.88 -4.17
CA PHE A 11 4.92 1.55 -4.03
C PHE A 11 4.46 0.70 -5.19
N SER A 12 5.16 -0.40 -5.43
CA SER A 12 4.66 -1.42 -6.34
C SER A 12 4.50 -2.72 -5.59
N THR A 13 3.56 -3.55 -6.05
CA THR A 13 3.36 -4.83 -5.38
C THR A 13 4.60 -5.70 -5.47
N GLU A 14 5.31 -5.62 -6.59
CA GLU A 14 6.56 -6.37 -6.74
C GLU A 14 7.60 -5.91 -5.74
N GLU A 15 7.72 -4.60 -5.59
CA GLU A 15 8.68 -4.05 -4.65
C GLU A 15 8.33 -4.41 -3.22
N LEU A 16 7.06 -4.34 -2.89
CA LEU A 16 6.62 -4.70 -1.56
C LEU A 16 6.90 -6.17 -1.26
N GLY A 17 6.65 -7.03 -2.23
CA GLY A 17 6.93 -8.44 -2.04
C GLY A 17 8.40 -8.70 -1.78
N LYS A 18 9.26 -8.00 -2.51
CA LYS A 18 10.70 -8.16 -2.33
C LYS A 18 11.18 -7.61 -1.00
N LYS A 19 10.70 -6.43 -0.64
CA LYS A 19 11.15 -5.78 0.58
C LYS A 19 10.66 -6.50 1.83
N LEU A 20 9.44 -6.97 1.79
CA LEU A 20 8.84 -7.62 2.95
C LEU A 20 9.01 -9.13 2.93
N LYS A 21 9.47 -9.65 1.80
CA LYS A 21 9.68 -11.09 1.62
C LYS A 21 8.41 -11.88 1.88
N ILE A 22 7.30 -11.38 1.36
CA ILE A 22 6.01 -12.02 1.52
C ILE A 22 5.28 -11.99 0.18
N ASP A 23 4.24 -12.79 0.09
CA ASP A 23 3.37 -12.77 -1.07
C ASP A 23 2.40 -11.62 -0.92
N VAL A 24 2.44 -10.70 -1.87
CA VAL A 24 1.54 -9.56 -1.87
C VAL A 24 0.33 -9.90 -2.72
N PRO A 25 -0.89 -9.65 -2.23
CA PRO A 25 -2.08 -9.91 -3.02
C PRO A 25 -2.17 -8.97 -4.21
N LYS A 26 -3.18 -9.19 -5.03
CA LYS A 26 -3.40 -8.31 -6.17
C LYS A 26 -3.55 -6.88 -5.69
N ILE A 27 -3.19 -5.94 -6.58
CA ILE A 27 -3.24 -4.53 -6.23
C ILE A 27 -4.62 -4.11 -5.74
N GLU A 28 -5.65 -4.63 -6.36
CA GLU A 28 -7.01 -4.28 -5.98
C GLU A 28 -7.33 -4.74 -4.57
N ARG A 29 -6.89 -5.93 -4.24
CA ARG A 29 -7.10 -6.46 -2.90
C ARG A 29 -6.34 -5.66 -1.85
N LEU A 30 -5.11 -5.30 -2.19
CA LEU A 30 -4.30 -4.48 -1.30
C LEU A 30 -4.96 -3.14 -1.05
N ILE A 31 -5.51 -2.54 -2.09
CA ILE A 31 -6.20 -1.27 -1.95
C ILE A 31 -7.38 -1.39 -1.01
N GLU A 32 -8.14 -2.46 -1.15
CA GLU A 32 -9.29 -2.68 -0.27
C GLU A 32 -8.86 -2.81 1.18
N LYS A 33 -7.79 -3.55 1.41
CA LYS A 33 -7.30 -3.74 2.78
C LYS A 33 -6.87 -2.41 3.39
N LEU A 34 -6.20 -1.60 2.62
CA LEU A 34 -5.75 -0.29 3.11
C LEU A 34 -6.93 0.60 3.43
N LYS A 35 -7.95 0.58 2.58
CA LYS A 35 -9.14 1.39 2.83
C LYS A 35 -9.87 0.93 4.08
N GLU A 36 -9.91 -0.37 4.32
CA GLU A 36 -10.54 -0.89 5.51
C GLU A 36 -9.82 -0.44 6.77
N GLU A 37 -8.53 -0.21 6.67
CA GLU A 37 -7.73 0.26 7.79
C GLU A 37 -7.79 1.78 7.95
N GLY A 38 -8.51 2.45 7.07
CA GLY A 38 -8.64 3.89 7.17
C GLY A 38 -7.64 4.68 6.35
N PHE A 39 -6.88 4.01 5.51
CA PHE A 39 -5.91 4.68 4.65
C PHE A 39 -6.48 4.93 3.28
N SER A 40 -5.90 5.91 2.59
CA SER A 40 -6.21 6.13 1.19
C SER A 40 -5.32 5.25 0.34
N ALA A 41 -5.89 4.70 -0.71
CA ALA A 41 -5.11 3.86 -1.60
C ALA A 41 -5.76 3.84 -2.96
N SER A 42 -4.93 3.86 -4.00
CA SER A 42 -5.43 3.77 -5.36
C SER A 42 -4.31 3.30 -6.27
N ARG A 43 -4.69 2.85 -7.46
CA ARG A 43 -3.71 2.46 -8.46
C ARG A 43 -3.17 3.69 -9.15
N THR A 44 -1.91 3.60 -9.57
CA THR A 44 -1.34 4.66 -10.38
C THR A 44 -1.68 4.40 -11.83
N GLN A 45 -1.64 5.46 -12.62
CA GLN A 45 -1.90 5.32 -14.05
C GLN A 45 -0.67 4.83 -14.80
N PHE A 46 0.46 4.84 -14.14
CA PHE A 46 1.71 4.52 -14.79
C PHE A 46 2.04 3.03 -14.80
N SER A 47 1.38 2.27 -13.96
CA SER A 47 1.73 0.86 -13.83
C SER A 47 0.52 0.09 -13.31
N ASN A 48 0.39 -1.14 -13.78
CA ASN A 48 -0.68 -2.01 -13.32
C ASN A 48 -0.46 -2.49 -11.90
N VAL A 49 0.77 -2.39 -11.41
CA VAL A 49 1.10 -2.84 -10.07
C VAL A 49 1.49 -1.67 -9.17
N GLY A 50 1.36 -0.44 -9.66
CA GLY A 50 1.71 0.74 -8.88
C GLY A 50 0.63 1.09 -7.89
N LEU A 51 1.04 1.44 -6.69
CA LEU A 51 0.13 1.77 -5.60
C LEU A 51 0.46 3.16 -5.07
N LYS A 52 -0.56 3.96 -4.89
CA LYS A 52 -0.43 5.27 -4.27
C LYS A 52 -1.25 5.27 -3.00
N THR A 53 -0.61 5.51 -1.87
CA THR A 53 -1.27 5.43 -0.58
C THR A 53 -0.58 6.34 0.42
N ASN A 54 -1.32 6.74 1.44
CA ASN A 54 -0.73 7.52 2.53
C ASN A 54 -0.26 6.62 3.68
N ALA A 55 -0.36 5.32 3.52
CA ALA A 55 0.14 4.39 4.52
C ALA A 55 1.66 4.22 4.36
N THR A 56 2.36 4.13 5.49
CA THR A 56 3.80 3.90 5.44
C THR A 56 4.09 2.42 5.26
N LEU A 57 5.34 2.13 4.95
CA LEU A 57 5.74 0.74 4.72
C LEU A 57 5.50 -0.16 5.93
N PRO A 58 5.83 0.27 7.15
CA PRO A 58 5.53 -0.56 8.33
C PRO A 58 4.05 -0.84 8.48
N LYS A 59 3.21 0.12 8.16
CA LYS A 59 1.77 -0.08 8.24
C LYS A 59 1.30 -1.09 7.23
N ILE A 60 1.80 -0.99 6.02
CA ILE A 60 1.45 -1.94 4.96
C ILE A 60 1.89 -3.34 5.36
N ASN A 61 3.09 -3.46 5.90
CA ASN A 61 3.61 -4.75 6.34
C ASN A 61 2.70 -5.37 7.39
N LYS A 62 2.27 -4.57 8.35
CA LYS A 62 1.39 -5.05 9.40
C LYS A 62 0.06 -5.54 8.84
N ILE A 63 -0.48 -4.78 7.92
CA ILE A 63 -1.75 -5.14 7.29
C ILE A 63 -1.63 -6.46 6.55
N LEU A 64 -0.56 -6.63 5.80
CA LEU A 64 -0.37 -7.84 5.02
C LEU A 64 -0.10 -9.05 5.90
N LYS A 65 0.61 -8.84 7.00
CA LYS A 65 0.92 -9.95 7.88
C LYS A 65 -0.27 -10.42 8.70
N SER A 66 -1.17 -9.53 9.01
CA SER A 66 -2.33 -9.88 9.82
C SER A 66 -3.42 -10.56 8.99
N ASN A 67 -3.17 -10.72 7.75
CA ASN A 67 -4.17 -11.28 6.86
C ASN A 67 -4.19 -12.81 6.92
#